data_df8ec0631bbb8ca370674a5e00ba5df6
#
_entry.id   df8ec0631bbb8ca370674a5e00ba5df6
#
_cell.length_a   1.000
_cell.length_b   1.000
_cell.length_c   1.000
_cell.angle_alpha   90.00
_cell.angle_beta   90.00
_cell.angle_gamma   90.00
#
_symmetry.space_group_name_H-M   'P 1'
#
loop_
_entity.id
_entity.type
_entity.pdbx_description
1 polymer ?
#
loop_
_entity_poly.entity_id
_entity_poly.type
_entity_poly.pdbx_seq_one_letter_code
_entity_poly.pdbx_strand_id
1 'polypeptide(L)'
;MRLNPAKAWSLLLEYGNKPGETTTTTPSEAKTPTYPLDILKTKKDSNVKLAGAKFSLYTSEADAKNGTNPIKVTGNNGNYVVDSNSTTTEFESVENIEEKGYNLRVNGLAEGTYYLVETKAPDGYNKLTAPVVIKITKSTDTDVNNWTISKDGTVETDKIIDIANSTGSLLPSTGGRGAIAFAVIEALLVFGVVVSFIRDKRKEA
;
A
#
# COMPACT_ATOMS: atom_id res chain seq x y z
N MET A 1 -20.39 5.87 -3.20
CA MET A 1 -19.58 6.09 -4.40
C MET A 1 -19.98 7.41 -5.05
N ARG A 2 -19.14 8.41 -5.10
CA ARG A 2 -19.40 9.64 -5.86
C ARG A 2 -18.76 9.48 -7.22
N LEU A 3 -19.60 9.51 -8.25
CA LEU A 3 -19.13 9.61 -9.63
C LEU A 3 -18.60 11.02 -9.84
N ASN A 4 -17.31 11.14 -10.15
CA ASN A 4 -16.78 12.42 -10.61
C ASN A 4 -17.23 12.62 -12.07
N PRO A 5 -18.00 13.65 -12.41
CA PRO A 5 -18.34 13.90 -13.80
C PRO A 5 -17.08 14.41 -14.49
N ALA A 6 -16.27 13.50 -15.03
CA ALA A 6 -15.31 13.87 -16.06
C ALA A 6 -16.12 14.57 -17.16
N LYS A 7 -15.67 15.74 -17.59
CA LYS A 7 -16.32 16.56 -18.61
C LYS A 7 -16.87 15.71 -19.73
N ALA A 8 -18.20 15.62 -19.81
CA ALA A 8 -18.85 14.94 -20.91
C ALA A 8 -18.58 15.76 -22.18
N TRP A 9 -17.81 15.20 -23.08
CA TRP A 9 -17.73 15.71 -24.45
C TRP A 9 -18.97 15.19 -25.17
N SER A 10 -20.00 16.04 -25.35
CA SER A 10 -21.11 15.69 -26.20
C SER A 10 -20.69 15.95 -27.66
N LEU A 11 -20.52 14.87 -28.39
CA LEU A 11 -20.44 14.96 -29.86
C LEU A 11 -21.87 14.93 -30.37
N LEU A 12 -22.37 16.08 -30.79
CA LEU A 12 -23.64 16.17 -31.50
C LEU A 12 -23.36 15.85 -32.97
N LEU A 13 -23.75 14.66 -33.41
CA LEU A 13 -23.76 14.31 -34.84
C LEU A 13 -25.14 14.63 -35.37
N GLU A 14 -25.24 15.67 -36.19
CA GLU A 14 -26.45 15.95 -36.98
C GLU A 14 -26.39 15.09 -38.25
N TYR A 15 -27.35 14.19 -38.40
CA TYR A 15 -27.52 13.40 -39.59
C TYR A 15 -28.93 13.65 -40.19
N GLY A 16 -28.99 14.17 -41.39
CA GLY A 16 -30.24 14.42 -42.12
C GLY A 16 -30.37 13.50 -43.30
N ASN A 17 -31.44 12.71 -43.37
CA ASN A 17 -31.74 11.85 -44.52
C ASN A 17 -32.50 12.56 -45.64
N LYS A 18 -33.03 13.76 -45.41
CA LYS A 18 -33.73 14.58 -46.38
C LYS A 18 -33.49 16.04 -46.09
N PRO A 19 -33.51 16.96 -47.12
CA PRO A 19 -33.47 18.36 -46.88
C PRO A 19 -34.59 18.82 -45.95
N GLY A 20 -34.21 19.32 -44.75
CA GLY A 20 -35.15 19.82 -43.73
C GLY A 20 -35.46 18.85 -42.57
N GLU A 21 -34.94 17.61 -42.59
CA GLU A 21 -35.03 16.70 -41.43
C GLU A 21 -33.70 16.66 -40.70
N THR A 22 -33.67 17.08 -39.45
CA THR A 22 -32.53 16.91 -38.53
C THR A 22 -32.91 15.90 -37.47
N THR A 23 -32.22 14.76 -37.44
CA THR A 23 -32.28 13.82 -36.32
C THR A 23 -31.09 14.09 -35.38
N THR A 24 -31.36 14.56 -34.18
CA THR A 24 -30.36 14.68 -33.13
C THR A 24 -30.14 13.32 -32.47
N THR A 25 -28.91 12.81 -32.48
CA THR A 25 -28.56 11.65 -31.68
C THR A 25 -28.47 12.06 -30.21
N THR A 26 -29.00 11.23 -29.31
CA THR A 26 -28.79 11.43 -27.87
C THR A 26 -27.30 11.39 -27.56
N PRO A 27 -26.78 12.36 -26.77
CA PRO A 27 -25.39 12.32 -26.33
C PRO A 27 -25.06 11.01 -25.64
N SER A 28 -23.96 10.35 -26.04
CA SER A 28 -23.46 9.22 -25.28
C SER A 28 -22.61 9.72 -24.10
N GLU A 29 -22.96 9.30 -22.88
CA GLU A 29 -22.15 9.57 -21.70
C GLU A 29 -21.12 8.47 -21.50
N ALA A 30 -19.84 8.83 -21.49
CA ALA A 30 -18.79 7.94 -21.02
C ALA A 30 -18.53 8.23 -19.53
N LYS A 31 -18.81 7.26 -18.65
CA LYS A 31 -18.56 7.36 -17.21
C LYS A 31 -17.33 6.53 -16.87
N THR A 32 -16.28 7.19 -16.38
CA THR A 32 -15.10 6.49 -15.84
C THR A 32 -15.25 6.39 -14.32
N PRO A 33 -15.46 5.20 -13.77
CA PRO A 33 -15.56 5.02 -12.32
C PRO A 33 -14.21 5.26 -11.66
N THR A 34 -14.24 5.85 -10.46
CA THR A 34 -13.09 5.93 -9.57
C THR A 34 -13.40 5.23 -8.26
N TYR A 35 -12.37 4.73 -7.60
CA TYR A 35 -12.48 3.86 -6.43
C TYR A 35 -11.77 4.48 -5.23
N PRO A 36 -12.28 4.25 -4.00
CA PRO A 36 -11.56 4.60 -2.79
C PRO A 36 -10.50 3.55 -2.46
N LEU A 37 -9.43 3.99 -1.85
CA LEU A 37 -8.49 3.19 -1.09
C LEU A 37 -8.71 3.48 0.39
N ASP A 38 -9.31 2.54 1.10
CA ASP A 38 -9.53 2.58 2.53
C ASP A 38 -8.44 1.79 3.25
N ILE A 39 -7.79 2.41 4.22
CA ILE A 39 -6.69 1.82 4.97
C ILE A 39 -7.04 1.81 6.46
N LEU A 40 -6.95 0.64 7.08
CA LEU A 40 -6.98 0.48 8.52
C LEU A 40 -5.55 0.36 9.04
N LYS A 41 -5.05 1.45 9.61
CA LYS A 41 -3.72 1.51 10.19
C LYS A 41 -3.77 1.16 11.67
N THR A 42 -3.12 0.06 12.06
CA THR A 42 -3.17 -0.47 13.43
C THR A 42 -1.80 -0.83 13.99
N LYS A 43 -1.75 -1.02 15.31
CA LYS A 43 -0.69 -1.73 15.99
C LYS A 43 -0.78 -3.23 15.66
N LYS A 44 0.36 -3.87 15.37
CA LYS A 44 0.44 -5.29 15.08
C LYS A 44 -0.16 -6.11 16.23
N ASP A 45 -0.91 -7.16 15.86
CA ASP A 45 -1.60 -8.08 16.79
C ASP A 45 -2.58 -7.35 17.75
N SER A 46 -3.17 -6.26 17.28
CA SER A 46 -4.10 -5.43 18.06
C SER A 46 -5.05 -4.66 17.15
N ASN A 47 -6.23 -4.34 17.65
CA ASN A 47 -7.21 -3.49 16.96
C ASN A 47 -7.03 -2.00 17.26
N VAL A 48 -5.93 -1.62 17.93
CA VAL A 48 -5.64 -0.22 18.24
C VAL A 48 -5.25 0.51 16.98
N LYS A 49 -6.06 1.46 16.55
CA LYS A 49 -5.80 2.34 15.41
C LYS A 49 -4.62 3.26 15.72
N LEU A 50 -3.80 3.54 14.72
CA LEU A 50 -2.63 4.40 14.84
C LEU A 50 -2.78 5.64 13.97
N ALA A 51 -2.64 6.80 14.58
CA ALA A 51 -2.51 8.08 13.90
C ALA A 51 -1.04 8.39 13.58
N GLY A 52 -0.81 9.33 12.66
CA GLY A 52 0.52 9.88 12.38
C GLY A 52 1.39 9.00 11.46
N ALA A 53 0.87 7.90 10.94
CA ALA A 53 1.53 7.19 9.85
C ALA A 53 1.36 7.97 8.55
N LYS A 54 2.45 8.23 7.83
CA LYS A 54 2.42 8.88 6.52
C LYS A 54 2.73 7.91 5.42
N PHE A 55 2.03 8.08 4.31
CA PHE A 55 2.14 7.23 3.13
C PHE A 55 2.24 8.06 1.87
N SER A 56 2.90 7.49 0.86
CA SER A 56 2.83 7.92 -0.53
C SER A 56 2.38 6.75 -1.41
N LEU A 57 1.69 7.04 -2.49
CA LEU A 57 1.16 6.05 -3.42
C LEU A 57 1.80 6.22 -4.80
N TYR A 58 2.14 5.12 -5.45
CA TYR A 58 2.82 5.09 -6.75
C TYR A 58 2.10 4.14 -7.72
N THR A 59 2.25 4.40 -9.03
CA THR A 59 1.70 3.55 -10.08
C THR A 59 2.71 2.54 -10.63
N SER A 60 4.00 2.65 -10.24
CA SER A 60 5.05 1.72 -10.64
C SER A 60 5.91 1.31 -9.45
N GLU A 61 6.39 0.07 -9.47
CA GLU A 61 7.30 -0.46 -8.45
C GLU A 61 8.64 0.27 -8.42
N ALA A 62 9.14 0.65 -9.60
CA ALA A 62 10.40 1.38 -9.72
C ALA A 62 10.30 2.77 -9.07
N ASP A 63 9.20 3.49 -9.32
CA ASP A 63 8.97 4.78 -8.69
C ASP A 63 8.80 4.67 -7.17
N ALA A 64 8.10 3.63 -6.70
CA ALA A 64 7.95 3.36 -5.27
C ALA A 64 9.29 3.08 -4.57
N LYS A 65 10.20 2.34 -5.22
CA LYS A 65 11.54 2.07 -4.70
C LYS A 65 12.45 3.30 -4.70
N ASN A 66 12.31 4.16 -5.71
CA ASN A 66 13.13 5.34 -5.89
C ASN A 66 12.55 6.60 -5.23
N GLY A 67 11.29 6.56 -4.78
CA GLY A 67 10.57 7.72 -4.25
C GLY A 67 10.27 8.79 -5.29
N THR A 68 10.15 8.40 -6.57
CA THR A 68 9.89 9.31 -7.69
C THR A 68 8.45 9.22 -8.17
N ASN A 69 7.90 10.30 -8.70
CA ASN A 69 6.57 10.38 -9.29
C ASN A 69 5.42 9.86 -8.40
N PRO A 70 5.35 10.24 -7.11
CA PRO A 70 4.23 9.86 -6.26
C PRO A 70 2.93 10.50 -6.75
N ILE A 71 1.81 9.80 -6.53
CA ILE A 71 0.48 10.34 -6.80
C ILE A 71 0.25 11.55 -5.91
N LYS A 72 -0.21 12.64 -6.53
CA LYS A 72 -0.55 13.87 -5.84
C LYS A 72 -1.95 13.79 -5.27
N VAL A 73 -2.13 14.29 -4.06
CA VAL A 73 -3.39 14.27 -3.33
C VAL A 73 -3.69 15.62 -2.70
N THR A 74 -4.95 15.90 -2.44
CA THR A 74 -5.39 17.01 -1.61
C THR A 74 -6.34 16.48 -0.54
N GLY A 75 -6.36 17.09 0.64
CA GLY A 75 -7.20 16.66 1.76
C GLY A 75 -6.49 16.79 3.10
N ASN A 76 -7.19 16.37 4.15
CA ASN A 76 -6.71 16.38 5.53
C ASN A 76 -7.51 15.40 6.40
N ASN A 77 -7.13 15.28 7.67
CA ASN A 77 -7.85 14.50 8.68
C ASN A 77 -8.20 13.07 8.21
N GLY A 78 -7.22 12.39 7.60
CA GLY A 78 -7.39 11.01 7.14
C GLY A 78 -8.21 10.87 5.85
N ASN A 79 -8.72 11.95 5.27
CA ASN A 79 -9.52 11.92 4.04
C ASN A 79 -8.84 12.74 2.94
N TYR A 80 -8.46 12.05 1.88
CA TYR A 80 -7.74 12.62 0.74
C TYR A 80 -8.42 12.25 -0.58
N VAL A 81 -8.12 13.01 -1.61
CA VAL A 81 -8.54 12.75 -3.00
C VAL A 81 -7.37 12.99 -3.94
N VAL A 82 -7.26 12.18 -4.98
CA VAL A 82 -6.25 12.36 -6.03
C VAL A 82 -6.49 13.70 -6.73
N ASP A 83 -5.44 14.52 -6.80
CA ASP A 83 -5.47 15.85 -7.41
C ASP A 83 -4.14 16.15 -8.11
N SER A 84 -4.14 16.12 -9.43
CA SER A 84 -2.94 16.38 -10.25
C SER A 84 -2.37 17.80 -10.09
N ASN A 85 -3.20 18.75 -9.63
CA ASN A 85 -2.78 20.14 -9.41
C ASN A 85 -2.16 20.36 -8.04
N SER A 86 -2.30 19.40 -7.12
CA SER A 86 -1.71 19.48 -5.79
C SER A 86 -0.18 19.38 -5.83
N THR A 87 0.45 19.94 -4.82
CA THR A 87 1.88 19.73 -4.52
C THR A 87 2.10 18.68 -3.43
N THR A 88 1.03 18.28 -2.73
CA THR A 88 1.08 17.29 -1.65
C THR A 88 1.07 15.88 -2.22
N THR A 89 1.98 15.04 -1.74
CA THR A 89 2.16 13.66 -2.19
C THR A 89 2.09 12.66 -1.04
N GLU A 90 2.00 13.14 0.19
CA GLU A 90 1.84 12.33 1.39
C GLU A 90 0.42 12.49 1.96
N PHE A 91 -0.08 11.41 2.52
CA PHE A 91 -1.34 11.37 3.25
C PHE A 91 -1.15 10.64 4.57
N GLU A 92 -1.84 11.09 5.61
CA GLU A 92 -1.57 10.74 7.01
C GLU A 92 -2.79 10.10 7.66
N SER A 93 -2.55 9.00 8.39
CA SER A 93 -3.58 8.33 9.19
C SER A 93 -3.95 9.15 10.42
N VAL A 94 -5.22 9.05 10.80
CA VAL A 94 -5.78 9.67 12.02
C VAL A 94 -6.12 8.59 13.04
N GLU A 95 -6.43 8.99 14.26
CA GLU A 95 -6.84 8.07 15.31
C GLU A 95 -8.17 7.40 14.96
N ASN A 96 -9.12 8.16 14.46
CA ASN A 96 -10.41 7.64 14.06
C ASN A 96 -11.07 8.51 12.98
N ILE A 97 -11.78 7.87 12.05
CA ILE A 97 -12.79 8.51 11.20
C ILE A 97 -14.12 7.98 11.71
N GLU A 98 -15.02 8.88 12.07
CA GLU A 98 -16.29 8.56 12.71
C GLU A 98 -17.11 7.56 11.91
N GLU A 99 -17.62 6.53 12.57
CA GLU A 99 -18.42 5.44 12.00
C GLU A 99 -17.74 4.64 10.88
N LYS A 100 -16.40 4.72 10.75
CA LYS A 100 -15.66 3.99 9.70
C LYS A 100 -14.77 2.91 10.29
N GLY A 101 -14.70 1.78 9.56
CA GLY A 101 -13.77 0.67 9.86
C GLY A 101 -12.30 1.02 9.60
N TYR A 102 -12.02 2.06 8.84
CA TYR A 102 -10.67 2.53 8.46
C TYR A 102 -10.35 3.88 9.13
N ASN A 103 -9.08 4.28 9.10
CA ASN A 103 -8.61 5.55 9.64
C ASN A 103 -7.73 6.36 8.66
N LEU A 104 -7.77 5.96 7.38
CA LEU A 104 -7.16 6.70 6.28
C LEU A 104 -7.90 6.35 4.99
N ARG A 105 -8.20 7.34 4.16
CA ARG A 105 -8.88 7.17 2.87
C ARG A 105 -8.26 8.04 1.79
N VAL A 106 -8.08 7.46 0.59
CA VAL A 106 -7.75 8.19 -0.63
C VAL A 106 -8.81 7.88 -1.70
N ASN A 107 -9.53 8.89 -2.16
CA ASN A 107 -10.54 8.77 -3.19
C ASN A 107 -9.97 9.11 -4.58
N GLY A 108 -10.66 8.69 -5.64
CA GLY A 108 -10.37 9.12 -7.00
C GLY A 108 -9.37 8.26 -7.75
N LEU A 109 -9.08 7.05 -7.26
CA LEU A 109 -8.19 6.11 -7.95
C LEU A 109 -8.90 5.40 -9.11
N ALA A 110 -8.21 5.20 -10.22
CA ALA A 110 -8.67 4.35 -11.32
C ALA A 110 -8.46 2.85 -11.00
N GLU A 111 -8.95 1.97 -11.84
CA GLU A 111 -8.51 0.58 -11.83
C GLU A 111 -7.00 0.50 -12.12
N GLY A 112 -6.30 -0.43 -11.50
CA GLY A 112 -4.86 -0.57 -11.71
C GLY A 112 -4.13 -1.16 -10.51
N THR A 113 -2.81 -1.27 -10.65
CA THR A 113 -1.91 -1.69 -9.59
C THR A 113 -1.20 -0.47 -9.01
N TYR A 114 -1.14 -0.41 -7.71
CA TYR A 114 -0.54 0.67 -6.94
C TYR A 114 0.45 0.11 -5.92
N TYR A 115 1.43 0.92 -5.57
CA TYR A 115 2.46 0.60 -4.58
C TYR A 115 2.40 1.63 -3.46
N LEU A 116 1.93 1.19 -2.29
CA LEU A 116 1.79 2.02 -1.10
C LEU A 116 3.08 1.94 -0.30
N VAL A 117 3.72 3.06 -0.09
CA VAL A 117 4.96 3.18 0.70
C VAL A 117 4.65 3.95 1.97
N GLU A 118 4.96 3.36 3.13
CA GLU A 118 4.95 4.11 4.38
C GLU A 118 6.20 4.99 4.42
N THR A 119 6.03 6.31 4.37
CA THR A 119 7.15 7.28 4.39
C THR A 119 7.58 7.59 5.82
N LYS A 120 6.62 7.60 6.76
CA LYS A 120 6.85 7.75 8.19
C LYS A 120 5.93 6.81 8.98
N ALA A 121 6.51 6.01 9.90
CA ALA A 121 5.72 5.28 10.88
C ALA A 121 5.27 6.20 12.02
N PRO A 122 4.20 5.85 12.77
CA PRO A 122 3.87 6.51 14.02
C PRO A 122 5.04 6.46 15.01
N ASP A 123 5.12 7.41 15.91
CA ASP A 123 6.21 7.49 16.89
C ASP A 123 6.23 6.24 17.79
N GLY A 124 7.40 5.63 17.93
CA GLY A 124 7.60 4.38 18.68
C GLY A 124 7.29 3.09 17.91
N TYR A 125 6.98 3.19 16.62
CA TYR A 125 6.72 2.05 15.75
C TYR A 125 7.76 1.90 14.64
N ASN A 126 7.96 0.66 14.20
CA ASN A 126 8.85 0.35 13.10
C ASN A 126 8.16 0.60 11.76
N LYS A 127 8.82 1.35 10.88
CA LYS A 127 8.35 1.59 9.51
C LYS A 127 8.34 0.30 8.69
N LEU A 128 7.38 0.16 7.77
CA LEU A 128 7.38 -0.91 6.79
C LEU A 128 8.64 -0.84 5.92
N THR A 129 9.23 -2.00 5.66
CA THR A 129 10.49 -2.12 4.91
C THR A 129 10.31 -2.27 3.40
N ALA A 130 9.10 -2.59 2.96
CA ALA A 130 8.76 -2.79 1.56
C ALA A 130 7.42 -2.12 1.21
N PRO A 131 7.21 -1.72 -0.04
CA PRO A 131 5.92 -1.28 -0.53
C PRO A 131 4.86 -2.37 -0.39
N VAL A 132 3.62 -1.98 -0.08
CA VAL A 132 2.45 -2.86 -0.11
C VAL A 132 1.84 -2.77 -1.50
N VAL A 133 1.65 -3.90 -2.17
CA VAL A 133 1.06 -3.96 -3.52
C VAL A 133 -0.46 -3.99 -3.40
N ILE A 134 -1.12 -2.99 -3.99
CA ILE A 134 -2.56 -2.85 -3.99
C ILE A 134 -3.05 -2.94 -5.43
N LYS A 135 -4.02 -3.81 -5.70
CA LYS A 135 -4.65 -3.90 -7.02
C LYS A 135 -6.14 -3.62 -6.92
N ILE A 136 -6.59 -2.63 -7.66
CA ILE A 136 -8.00 -2.29 -7.83
C ILE A 136 -8.45 -2.86 -9.17
N THR A 137 -9.49 -3.70 -9.15
CA THR A 137 -10.05 -4.32 -10.34
C THR A 137 -11.52 -3.90 -10.46
N LYS A 138 -11.86 -3.30 -11.59
CA LYS A 138 -13.25 -2.93 -11.88
C LYS A 138 -14.13 -4.14 -12.02
N SER A 139 -15.43 -3.95 -11.81
CA SER A 139 -16.42 -4.95 -12.15
C SER A 139 -16.46 -5.18 -13.68
N THR A 140 -16.64 -6.44 -14.06
CA THR A 140 -16.89 -6.84 -15.47
C THR A 140 -18.37 -6.94 -15.80
N ASP A 141 -19.23 -6.86 -14.79
CA ASP A 141 -20.68 -6.86 -14.93
C ASP A 141 -21.27 -5.44 -14.96
N THR A 142 -22.58 -5.35 -15.03
CA THR A 142 -23.31 -4.08 -15.05
C THR A 142 -23.38 -3.37 -13.68
N ASP A 143 -23.06 -4.10 -12.60
CA ASP A 143 -23.02 -3.52 -11.25
C ASP A 143 -21.64 -2.91 -10.94
N VAL A 144 -21.59 -1.60 -11.00
CA VAL A 144 -20.38 -0.81 -10.67
C VAL A 144 -19.88 -1.01 -9.23
N ASN A 145 -20.66 -1.63 -8.34
CA ASN A 145 -20.27 -1.90 -6.97
C ASN A 145 -19.49 -3.21 -6.81
N ASN A 146 -19.48 -4.09 -7.81
CA ASN A 146 -18.77 -5.38 -7.83
C ASN A 146 -17.26 -5.27 -8.14
N TRP A 147 -16.66 -4.08 -7.88
CA TRP A 147 -15.21 -3.94 -7.95
C TRP A 147 -14.53 -4.63 -6.76
N THR A 148 -13.29 -5.03 -6.96
CA THR A 148 -12.50 -5.68 -5.92
C THR A 148 -11.20 -4.92 -5.66
N ILE A 149 -10.66 -5.07 -4.45
CA ILE A 149 -9.33 -4.61 -4.07
C ILE A 149 -8.57 -5.76 -3.45
N SER A 150 -7.27 -5.86 -3.74
CA SER A 150 -6.39 -6.85 -3.14
C SER A 150 -5.14 -6.20 -2.57
N LYS A 151 -4.62 -6.83 -1.52
CA LYS A 151 -3.34 -6.52 -0.90
C LYS A 151 -2.38 -7.69 -1.09
N ASP A 152 -1.22 -7.44 -1.70
CA ASP A 152 -0.18 -8.45 -1.93
C ASP A 152 -0.72 -9.74 -2.57
N GLY A 153 -1.69 -9.59 -3.48
CA GLY A 153 -2.35 -10.67 -4.20
C GLY A 153 -3.58 -11.30 -3.51
N THR A 154 -3.86 -10.96 -2.25
CA THR A 154 -5.04 -11.43 -1.52
C THR A 154 -6.19 -10.43 -1.63
N VAL A 155 -7.39 -10.88 -2.05
CA VAL A 155 -8.58 -10.02 -2.15
C VAL A 155 -9.12 -9.70 -0.76
N GLU A 156 -9.34 -8.42 -0.50
CA GLU A 156 -9.96 -7.94 0.74
C GLU A 156 -11.48 -7.86 0.55
N THR A 157 -12.20 -8.68 1.30
CA THR A 157 -13.66 -8.85 1.15
C THR A 157 -14.45 -7.65 1.65
N ASP A 158 -13.94 -6.94 2.64
CA ASP A 158 -14.52 -5.71 3.19
C ASP A 158 -14.02 -4.44 2.49
N LYS A 159 -13.10 -4.61 1.50
CA LYS A 159 -12.47 -3.54 0.73
C LYS A 159 -11.63 -2.57 1.57
N ILE A 160 -11.13 -3.01 2.73
CA ILE A 160 -10.23 -2.26 3.59
C ILE A 160 -8.84 -2.92 3.56
N ILE A 161 -7.81 -2.12 3.40
CA ILE A 161 -6.42 -2.58 3.40
C ILE A 161 -5.85 -2.46 4.82
N ASP A 162 -5.62 -3.58 5.46
CA ASP A 162 -5.03 -3.64 6.79
C ASP A 162 -3.52 -3.44 6.75
N ILE A 163 -3.04 -2.41 7.44
CA ILE A 163 -1.61 -2.07 7.58
C ILE A 163 -1.25 -1.99 9.06
N ALA A 164 -0.39 -2.89 9.53
CA ALA A 164 0.03 -2.93 10.92
C ALA A 164 1.51 -2.60 11.10
N ASN A 165 1.86 -1.78 12.10
CA ASN A 165 3.23 -1.59 12.55
C ASN A 165 3.49 -2.31 13.86
N SER A 166 4.70 -2.88 13.99
CA SER A 166 5.21 -3.45 15.23
C SER A 166 5.99 -2.42 16.04
N THR A 167 6.02 -2.64 17.34
CA THR A 167 6.96 -1.98 18.27
C THR A 167 8.15 -2.90 18.53
N GLY A 168 9.27 -2.35 19.00
CA GLY A 168 10.44 -3.12 19.39
C GLY A 168 11.62 -2.98 18.43
N SER A 169 12.72 -3.66 18.74
CA SER A 169 13.94 -3.61 17.95
C SER A 169 13.76 -4.36 16.63
N LEU A 170 14.13 -3.73 15.52
CA LEU A 170 14.30 -4.39 14.22
C LEU A 170 15.59 -5.24 14.18
N LEU A 171 16.33 -5.30 15.29
CA LEU A 171 17.49 -6.17 15.40
C LEU A 171 17.03 -7.62 15.14
N PRO A 172 17.71 -8.36 14.27
CA PRO A 172 17.47 -9.78 14.15
C PRO A 172 17.53 -10.38 15.56
N SER A 173 16.54 -11.18 15.94
CA SER A 173 16.60 -11.86 17.22
C SER A 173 17.81 -12.79 17.18
N THR A 174 18.94 -12.33 17.73
CA THR A 174 20.17 -13.14 17.86
C THR A 174 19.97 -14.31 18.83
N GLY A 175 18.81 -14.45 19.46
CA GLY A 175 18.42 -15.55 20.34
C GLY A 175 17.82 -16.78 19.63
N GLY A 176 17.73 -16.79 18.29
CA GLY A 176 17.24 -17.93 17.53
C GLY A 176 18.34 -18.91 17.11
N ARG A 177 18.02 -19.76 16.13
CA ARG A 177 18.91 -20.78 15.56
C ARG A 177 20.31 -20.27 15.15
N GLY A 178 20.45 -18.97 14.86
CA GLY A 178 21.75 -18.34 14.55
C GLY A 178 22.71 -18.29 15.76
N ALA A 179 22.21 -17.96 16.97
CA ALA A 179 23.04 -17.93 18.17
C ALA A 179 23.57 -19.31 18.54
N ILE A 180 22.77 -20.36 18.30
CA ILE A 180 23.20 -21.74 18.49
C ILE A 180 24.30 -22.11 17.50
N ALA A 181 24.20 -21.66 16.23
CA ALA A 181 25.21 -21.94 15.21
C ALA A 181 26.57 -21.28 15.55
N PHE A 182 26.57 -20.04 16.04
CA PHE A 182 27.80 -19.37 16.47
C PHE A 182 28.40 -20.03 17.70
N ALA A 183 27.60 -20.40 18.71
CA ALA A 183 28.08 -21.09 19.90
C ALA A 183 28.71 -22.48 19.58
N VAL A 184 28.16 -23.19 18.60
CA VAL A 184 28.71 -24.46 18.11
C VAL A 184 30.04 -24.25 17.40
N ILE A 185 30.17 -23.20 16.56
CA ILE A 185 31.41 -22.87 15.86
C ILE A 185 32.50 -22.48 16.84
N GLU A 186 32.21 -21.64 17.83
CA GLU A 186 33.15 -21.26 18.88
C GLU A 186 33.59 -22.47 19.71
N ALA A 187 32.68 -23.35 20.11
CA ALA A 187 33.01 -24.58 20.83
C ALA A 187 33.93 -25.52 20.04
N LEU A 188 33.70 -25.65 18.72
CA LEU A 188 34.55 -26.46 17.84
C LEU A 188 35.96 -25.88 17.67
N LEU A 189 36.08 -24.55 17.58
CA LEU A 189 37.36 -23.86 17.49
C LEU A 189 38.19 -24.04 18.78
N VAL A 190 37.55 -23.83 19.95
CA VAL A 190 38.21 -24.04 21.25
C VAL A 190 38.61 -25.49 21.43
N PHE A 191 37.77 -26.45 21.06
CA PHE A 191 38.08 -27.88 21.13
C PHE A 191 39.24 -28.27 20.19
N GLY A 192 39.26 -27.71 18.97
CA GLY A 192 40.34 -27.91 18.00
C GLY A 192 41.69 -27.42 18.52
N VAL A 193 41.72 -26.24 19.14
CA VAL A 193 42.97 -25.70 19.76
C VAL A 193 43.43 -26.56 20.93
N VAL A 194 42.53 -26.99 21.81
CA VAL A 194 42.89 -27.85 22.96
C VAL A 194 43.45 -29.20 22.49
N VAL A 195 42.80 -29.84 21.51
CA VAL A 195 43.30 -31.12 20.94
C VAL A 195 44.64 -30.96 20.28
N SER A 196 44.88 -29.86 19.54
CA SER A 196 46.16 -29.55 18.93
C SER A 196 47.28 -29.42 19.99
N PHE A 197 47.00 -28.67 21.05
CA PHE A 197 47.93 -28.44 22.16
C PHE A 197 48.29 -29.74 22.91
N ILE A 198 47.35 -30.62 23.16
CA ILE A 198 47.58 -31.91 23.81
C ILE A 198 48.42 -32.81 22.89
N ARG A 199 48.19 -32.77 21.58
CA ARG A 199 48.91 -33.58 20.59
C ARG A 199 50.37 -33.15 20.44
N ASP A 200 50.65 -31.83 20.51
CA ASP A 200 52.03 -31.31 20.45
C ASP A 200 52.80 -31.67 21.72
N LYS A 201 52.20 -31.56 22.90
CA LYS A 201 52.80 -32.00 24.18
C LYS A 201 53.15 -33.48 24.20
N ARG A 202 52.42 -34.35 23.49
CA ARG A 202 52.73 -35.80 23.41
C ARG A 202 53.89 -36.12 22.45
N LYS A 203 54.28 -35.19 21.60
CA LYS A 203 55.45 -35.38 20.71
C LYS A 203 56.75 -34.95 21.32
N GLU A 204 56.72 -34.20 22.43
CA GLU A 204 57.88 -33.70 23.16
C GLU A 204 58.24 -34.59 24.39
N ALA A 205 57.45 -35.64 24.69
CA ALA A 205 57.67 -36.62 25.74
C ALA A 205 58.06 -37.99 25.13
#